data_98350cc0a52d0f3dc45d42d38fe9130d
#
_entry.id   98350cc0a52d0f3dc45d42d38fe9130d
#
_cell.length_a   1.000
_cell.length_b   1.000
_cell.length_c   1.000
_cell.angle_alpha   90.00
_cell.angle_beta   90.00
_cell.angle_gamma   90.00
#
_symmetry.space_group_name_H-M   'P 1'
#
loop_
_entity.id
_entity.type
_entity.pdbx_description
1 polymer ?
#
loop_
_entity_poly.entity_id
_entity_poly.type
_entity_poly.pdbx_seq_one_letter_code
_entity_poly.pdbx_strand_id
1 'polypeptide(L)' 'MRKRGTLAKLDVTVTYDARHGYIATALELRQPVVALSLGGLRRRIEALMVPDEPIVVLQLDGLAERERHRRQAKMGVTAP' A
#
# COMPACT_ATOMS: atom_id res chain seq x y z
N MET A 1 -15.45 -20.97 -10.63
CA MET A 1 -14.99 -20.91 -10.35
C MET A 1 -14.40 -20.75 -9.99
N ARG A 2 -14.23 -20.50 -9.88
CA ARG A 2 -13.61 -20.46 -9.62
C ARG A 2 -12.95 -19.99 -9.20
N LYS A 3 -12.72 -19.76 -9.19
CA LYS A 3 -12.14 -19.49 -8.86
C LYS A 3 -11.59 -18.88 -8.58
N ARG A 4 -11.42 -18.62 -8.63
CA ARG A 4 -11.01 -18.10 -8.33
C ARG A 4 -10.31 -17.60 -7.99
N GLY A 5 -10.39 -17.41 -8.23
CA GLY A 5 -9.56 -16.45 -8.01
C GLY A 5 -8.89 -16.28 -7.09
N THR A 6 -9.37 -16.65 -6.68
CA THR A 6 -8.54 -16.88 -5.75
C THR A 6 -7.27 -16.43 -6.01
N LEU A 7 -6.46 -16.36 -5.44
CA LEU A 7 -5.07 -16.13 -5.62
C LEU A 7 -4.73 -14.98 -6.49
N ALA A 8 -5.69 -14.17 -6.80
CA ALA A 8 -5.40 -12.98 -7.53
C ALA A 8 -4.48 -12.12 -6.72
N LYS A 9 -3.49 -11.58 -7.39
CA LYS A 9 -2.54 -10.71 -6.78
C LYS A 9 -2.71 -9.32 -7.34
N LEU A 10 -2.78 -8.34 -6.47
CA LEU A 10 -2.89 -6.95 -6.90
C LEU A 10 -1.57 -6.26 -6.60
N ASP A 11 -0.81 -5.97 -7.65
CA ASP A 11 0.44 -5.24 -7.50
C ASP A 11 0.16 -3.76 -7.55
N VAL A 12 0.47 -3.07 -6.47
CA VAL A 12 0.17 -1.66 -6.33
C VAL A 12 1.47 -0.89 -6.18
N THR A 13 1.67 0.11 -7.02
CA THR A 13 2.83 0.97 -6.92
C THR A 13 2.56 2.05 -5.88
N VAL A 14 3.48 2.21 -4.94
CA VAL A 14 3.31 3.18 -3.86
C VAL A 14 4.41 4.22 -3.94
N THR A 15 4.01 5.48 -3.96
CA THR A 15 4.96 6.59 -3.86
C THR A 15 4.61 7.40 -2.62
N TYR A 16 5.44 8.36 -2.29
CA TYR A 16 5.24 9.19 -1.10
C TYR A 16 5.32 10.65 -1.47
N ASP A 17 4.40 11.42 -0.91
CA ASP A 17 4.34 12.86 -1.08
C ASP A 17 4.15 13.45 0.31
N ALA A 18 5.01 14.39 0.69
CA ALA A 18 4.93 15.00 2.02
C ALA A 18 3.58 15.63 2.31
N ARG A 19 2.89 16.08 1.28
CA ARG A 19 1.59 16.71 1.46
C ARG A 19 0.46 15.72 1.65
N HIS A 20 0.54 14.59 0.98
CA HIS A 20 -0.58 13.65 0.91
C HIS A 20 -0.32 12.35 1.64
N GLY A 21 0.93 12.03 1.87
CA GLY A 21 1.29 10.75 2.47
C GLY A 21 1.62 9.73 1.39
N TYR A 22 1.26 8.49 1.63
CA TYR A 22 1.51 7.43 0.67
C TYR A 22 0.41 7.42 -0.38
N ILE A 23 0.81 7.28 -1.63
CA ILE A 23 -0.11 7.28 -2.77
C ILE A 23 0.04 5.97 -3.51
N ALA A 24 -1.06 5.26 -3.66
CA ALA A 24 -1.07 3.97 -4.34
C ALA A 24 -1.75 4.08 -5.68
N THR A 25 -1.13 3.49 -6.71
CA THR A 25 -1.72 3.44 -8.03
C THR A 25 -1.61 2.03 -8.58
N ALA A 26 -2.60 1.63 -9.35
CA ALA A 26 -2.60 0.34 -10.02
C ALA A 26 -3.61 0.38 -11.14
N LEU A 27 -3.44 -0.50 -12.11
CA LEU A 27 -4.38 -0.56 -13.22
C LEU A 27 -5.80 -0.87 -12.75
N GLU A 28 -5.90 -1.67 -11.70
CA GLU A 28 -7.20 -2.07 -11.17
C GLU A 28 -7.86 -0.99 -10.34
N LEU A 29 -7.10 0.04 -9.96
CA LEU A 29 -7.65 1.13 -9.17
C LEU A 29 -8.04 2.27 -10.09
N ARG A 30 -9.29 2.70 -10.00
CA ARG A 30 -9.78 3.79 -10.84
C ARG A 30 -9.12 5.11 -10.52
N GLN A 31 -8.79 5.29 -9.26
CA GLN A 31 -8.19 6.52 -8.78
C GLN A 31 -7.07 6.18 -7.82
N PRO A 32 -6.09 7.04 -7.67
CA PRO A 32 -5.07 6.82 -6.66
C PRO A 32 -5.69 6.74 -5.27
N VAL A 33 -5.13 5.89 -4.44
CA VAL A 33 -5.57 5.76 -3.04
C VAL A 33 -4.50 6.38 -2.18
N VAL A 34 -4.91 7.22 -1.24
CA VAL A 34 -3.99 7.97 -0.42
C VAL A 34 -4.23 7.65 1.05
N ALA A 35 -3.17 7.51 1.82
CA ALA A 35 -3.28 7.31 3.25
C ALA A 35 -1.99 7.79 3.92
N LEU A 36 -2.09 8.09 5.19
CA LEU A 36 -0.95 8.60 5.94
C LEU A 36 -0.01 7.51 6.39
N SER A 37 -0.44 6.25 6.35
CA SER A 37 0.40 5.13 6.74
C SER A 37 0.23 4.00 5.75
N LEU A 38 1.22 3.12 5.69
CA LEU A 38 1.15 1.98 4.79
C LEU A 38 0.03 1.02 5.20
N GLY A 39 -0.15 0.83 6.51
CA GLY A 39 -1.24 -0.01 6.99
C GLY A 39 -2.59 0.54 6.60
N GLY A 40 -2.76 1.85 6.73
CA GLY A 40 -4.00 2.48 6.31
C GLY A 40 -4.22 2.40 4.83
N LEU A 41 -3.12 2.54 4.06
CA LEU A 41 -3.20 2.45 2.62
C LEU A 41 -3.68 1.05 2.20
N ARG A 42 -3.09 0.03 2.78
CA ARG A 42 -3.48 -1.34 2.47
C ARG A 42 -4.95 -1.58 2.80
N ARG A 43 -5.40 -1.11 3.94
CA ARG A 43 -6.80 -1.29 4.34
C ARG A 43 -7.77 -0.61 3.39
N ARG A 44 -7.40 0.58 2.92
CA ARG A 44 -8.26 1.28 1.96
C ARG A 44 -8.34 0.55 0.64
N ILE A 45 -7.22 0.02 0.19
CA ILE A 45 -7.20 -0.74 -1.06
C ILE A 45 -8.01 -2.02 -0.91
N GLU A 46 -7.83 -2.73 0.20
CA GLU A 46 -8.57 -3.95 0.43
C GLU A 46 -10.07 -3.71 0.45
N ALA A 47 -10.48 -2.60 1.05
CA ALA A 47 -11.89 -2.26 1.10
C ALA A 47 -12.48 -2.03 -0.29
N LEU A 48 -11.68 -1.47 -1.20
CA LEU A 48 -12.12 -1.23 -2.55
C LEU A 48 -12.25 -2.52 -3.36
N MET A 49 -11.55 -3.56 -2.95
CA MET A 49 -11.48 -4.80 -3.71
C MET A 49 -12.47 -5.86 -3.20
N VAL A 50 -13.36 -5.49 -2.31
CA VAL A 50 -14.38 -6.41 -1.84
C VAL A 50 -15.37 -6.65 -2.97
N PRO A 51 -15.84 -7.88 -3.20
CA PRO A 51 -15.59 -9.09 -2.43
C PRO A 51 -14.40 -9.91 -2.89
N ASP A 52 -13.68 -9.50 -3.89
CA ASP A 52 -12.63 -10.32 -4.50
C ASP A 52 -11.46 -10.54 -3.55
N GLU A 53 -11.15 -9.56 -2.74
CA GLU A 53 -10.12 -9.65 -1.71
C GLU A 53 -8.81 -10.26 -2.22
N PRO A 54 -8.19 -9.66 -3.22
CA PRO A 54 -6.92 -10.18 -3.71
C PRO A 54 -5.83 -9.96 -2.69
N ILE A 55 -4.72 -10.64 -2.89
CA ILE A 55 -3.55 -10.38 -2.07
C ILE A 55 -2.93 -9.08 -2.56
N VAL A 56 -2.91 -8.08 -1.70
CA VAL A 56 -2.39 -6.76 -2.06
C VAL A 56 -0.90 -6.72 -1.79
N VAL A 57 -0.13 -6.45 -2.83
CA VAL A 57 1.32 -6.35 -2.72
C VAL A 57 1.72 -4.91 -3.00
N LEU A 58 2.33 -4.27 -2.03
CA LEU A 58 2.73 -2.88 -2.15
C LEU A 58 4.17 -2.80 -2.64
N GLN A 59 4.35 -2.21 -3.82
CA GLN A 59 5.67 -2.01 -4.40
C GLN A 59 6.06 -0.56 -4.17
N LEU A 60 6.91 -0.33 -3.18
CA LEU A 60 7.28 1.04 -2.81
C LEU A 60 8.37 1.56 -3.71
N ASP A 61 8.18 2.77 -4.23
CA ASP A 61 9.24 3.42 -4.99
C ASP A 61 10.27 4.01 -4.02
N GLY A 62 11.29 4.67 -4.55
CA GLY A 62 12.39 5.16 -3.73
C GLY A 62 11.96 6.11 -2.64
N LEU A 63 11.03 6.99 -2.94
CA LEU A 63 10.57 7.97 -1.95
C LEU A 63 9.77 7.31 -0.85
N ALA A 64 8.88 6.38 -1.22
CA ALA A 64 8.08 5.68 -0.24
C ALA A 64 8.95 4.79 0.64
N GLU A 65 9.92 4.14 0.04
CA GLU A 65 10.84 3.28 0.79
C GLU A 65 11.66 4.09 1.78
N ARG A 66 12.13 5.25 1.36
CA ARG A 66 12.87 6.15 2.25
C ARG A 66 12.02 6.58 3.43
N GLU A 67 10.77 6.95 3.16
CA GLU A 67 9.89 7.39 4.22
C GLU A 67 9.60 6.25 5.20
N ARG A 68 9.41 5.04 4.67
CA ARG A 68 9.19 3.89 5.51
C ARG A 68 10.38 3.64 6.43
N HIS A 69 11.58 3.71 5.88
CA HIS A 69 12.78 3.54 6.68
C HIS A 69 12.94 4.63 7.73
N ARG A 70 12.64 5.86 7.36
CA ARG A 70 12.74 6.97 8.28
C ARG A 70 11.80 6.77 9.47
N ARG A 71 10.59 6.33 9.20
CA ARG A 71 9.62 6.09 10.26
C ARG A 71 10.02 4.93 11.14
N GLN A 72 10.53 3.88 10.53
CA GLN A 72 11.01 2.75 11.30
C GLN A 72 12.20 3.12 12.17
N ALA A 73 13.08 3.93 11.65
CA ALA A 73 14.23 4.39 12.44
C ALA A 73 13.78 5.18 13.64
N LYS A 74 12.78 6.03 13.47
CA LYS A 74 12.25 6.80 14.60
C LYS A 74 11.66 5.90 15.66
N MET A 75 10.91 4.89 15.24
CA MET A 75 10.30 3.98 16.18
C MET A 75 11.32 3.03 16.75
N GLY A 76 12.28 2.64 15.95
CA GLY A 76 13.24 1.64 16.35
C GLY A 76 14.33 2.19 17.24
N VAL A 77 14.44 3.47 17.30
CA VAL A 77 15.44 4.09 18.14
C VAL A 77 15.35 3.65 19.57
N THR A 78 14.17 3.33 19.99
CA THR A 78 13.98 2.90 21.35
C THR A 78 14.49 1.51 21.56
N ALA A 79 14.71 0.79 20.51
CA ALA A 79 15.19 -0.56 20.68
C ALA A 79 16.68 -0.50 20.77
N PRO A 80 17.24 -0.88 21.79
CA PRO A 80 18.68 -0.88 21.93
C PRO A 80 19.31 -1.90 21.05
#